data_229f92894a7fc6d6fe822391264536d5
#
_entry.id   229f92894a7fc6d6fe822391264536d5
#
_cell.length_a   1.000
_cell.length_b   1.000
_cell.length_c   1.000
_cell.angle_alpha   90.00
_cell.angle_beta   90.00
_cell.angle_gamma   90.00
#
_symmetry.space_group_name_H-M   'P 1'
#
loop_
_entity.id
_entity.type
_entity.pdbx_description
1 polymer ?
#
loop_
_entity_poly.entity_id
_entity_poly.type
_entity_poly.pdbx_seq_one_letter_code
_entity_poly.pdbx_strand_id
1 'polypeptide(L)'
;MSDATLSLSGSQKPDSNEDGGAREFVEGWTLAQTLGEGAYGEVKLLINRQTGEAVAMKMVDLKKHPDAMLSVRKEVCIQKLLQDKHILRYFGKRSHDGVEYLFLEYAAGGELFDRIEPDGGMPQHEAQRYFLQLLSGVQYLHQHGIAHRDLKPENLLLDEHDNIKISDFGMATMFRYKGKERLLDTRCGTLPYVAPEVLVKPYHAQPADIWSCGIILVTMLAGELAWDQPSINCQEFKNWTNNERWSTQTPWSKLDTLAISLLRKVLSTNPTYRLTLDKILDHKWCNMQFNENEKSHDLVDSTAALDIHSPKAKRSRKHSSNQRLTNNFVDETVSRNYCSQPMPTIPIDLTDVCSAPGGGDKDNATAQEGRFSICFSQPALLDDLLVCTQMNHTQTASQNVFHRLVRRMTRFFVTTRREETIKRLVAAIKRLGFTCKVGDGGVVTISTLDRRKLRLVFKAYILDMDGKILVDFRLSKGCGLEFKRRFIKIKESLEDIVLRGPTTWPIAIATNTVP
;
A
#
# COMPACT_ATOMS: atom_id res chain seq x y z
N MET A 1 -56.59 -34.72 -25.60
CA MET A 1 -55.99 -36.03 -25.35
C MET A 1 -54.52 -35.83 -25.53
N SER A 2 -53.64 -35.90 -24.56
CA SER A 2 -53.62 -36.17 -23.12
C SER A 2 -52.38 -35.50 -22.57
N ASP A 3 -52.56 -34.88 -21.43
CA ASP A 3 -51.56 -34.30 -20.57
C ASP A 3 -50.48 -35.31 -20.19
N ALA A 4 -49.24 -34.84 -20.11
CA ALA A 4 -48.19 -35.48 -19.33
C ALA A 4 -47.44 -34.42 -18.53
N THR A 5 -47.90 -34.19 -17.31
CA THR A 5 -47.21 -33.51 -16.21
C THR A 5 -46.04 -34.36 -15.76
N LEU A 6 -44.84 -33.82 -15.82
CA LEU A 6 -43.64 -34.36 -15.14
C LEU A 6 -43.36 -33.55 -13.89
N SER A 7 -43.68 -34.16 -12.76
CA SER A 7 -43.29 -33.75 -11.42
C SER A 7 -41.79 -34.01 -11.20
N LEU A 8 -41.02 -33.00 -10.87
CA LEU A 8 -39.67 -33.11 -10.33
C LEU A 8 -39.69 -32.82 -8.84
N SER A 9 -39.79 -33.90 -8.05
CA SER A 9 -39.42 -33.92 -6.63
C SER A 9 -37.99 -34.48 -6.52
N GLY A 10 -37.11 -33.77 -5.84
CA GLY A 10 -35.77 -34.26 -5.58
C GLY A 10 -34.93 -33.21 -4.88
N SER A 11 -35.26 -32.93 -3.61
CA SER A 11 -34.37 -32.22 -2.69
C SER A 11 -33.22 -33.15 -2.32
N GLN A 12 -32.03 -32.95 -2.90
CA GLN A 12 -30.79 -33.50 -2.39
C GLN A 12 -30.11 -32.40 -1.54
N LYS A 13 -29.94 -32.70 -0.25
CA LYS A 13 -29.01 -31.99 0.64
C LYS A 13 -27.60 -32.21 0.11
N PRO A 14 -26.73 -31.20 0.09
CA PRO A 14 -25.33 -31.44 -0.23
C PRO A 14 -24.65 -32.09 0.97
N ASP A 15 -24.08 -33.25 0.73
CA ASP A 15 -23.19 -33.96 1.64
C ASP A 15 -21.99 -33.09 2.00
N SER A 16 -21.72 -33.08 3.29
CA SER A 16 -20.54 -32.49 3.90
C SER A 16 -19.30 -33.34 3.58
N ASN A 17 -18.56 -33.01 2.54
CA ASN A 17 -17.18 -33.39 2.38
C ASN A 17 -16.32 -32.12 2.49
N GLU A 18 -15.69 -31.96 3.66
CA GLU A 18 -14.62 -31.00 3.91
C GLU A 18 -13.35 -31.50 3.19
N ASP A 19 -13.28 -31.22 1.90
CA ASP A 19 -12.05 -31.27 1.15
C ASP A 19 -11.53 -29.83 1.03
N GLY A 20 -10.35 -29.54 1.60
CA GLY A 20 -9.70 -28.23 1.69
C GLY A 20 -9.29 -27.64 0.33
N GLY A 21 -10.01 -27.94 -0.74
CA GLY A 21 -9.81 -27.42 -2.08
C GLY A 21 -10.17 -25.94 -2.18
N ALA A 22 -9.28 -25.12 -2.71
CA ALA A 22 -9.51 -23.73 -3.01
C ALA A 22 -10.78 -23.57 -3.87
N ARG A 23 -11.77 -22.80 -3.37
CA ARG A 23 -13.06 -22.61 -4.06
C ARG A 23 -12.85 -21.86 -5.38
N GLU A 24 -13.37 -22.43 -6.46
CA GLU A 24 -13.39 -21.78 -7.77
C GLU A 24 -14.35 -20.59 -7.75
N PHE A 25 -13.84 -19.39 -8.08
CA PHE A 25 -14.64 -18.15 -8.11
C PHE A 25 -15.30 -17.95 -9.48
N VAL A 26 -14.55 -18.22 -10.53
CA VAL A 26 -14.96 -18.25 -11.93
C VAL A 26 -14.17 -19.37 -12.58
N GLU A 27 -14.67 -19.95 -13.66
CA GLU A 27 -13.99 -21.01 -14.41
C GLU A 27 -12.51 -20.64 -14.67
N GLY A 28 -11.59 -21.50 -14.24
CA GLY A 28 -10.15 -21.29 -14.32
C GLY A 28 -9.53 -20.42 -13.22
N TRP A 29 -10.33 -19.74 -12.36
CA TRP A 29 -9.82 -18.86 -11.32
C TRP A 29 -10.17 -19.33 -9.91
N THR A 30 -9.19 -19.42 -9.06
CA THR A 30 -9.35 -19.78 -7.65
C THR A 30 -9.17 -18.58 -6.74
N LEU A 31 -10.02 -18.51 -5.72
CA LEU A 31 -9.90 -17.58 -4.62
C LEU A 31 -8.83 -18.12 -3.66
N ALA A 32 -7.68 -17.44 -3.53
CA ALA A 32 -6.54 -17.94 -2.75
C ALA A 32 -6.57 -17.42 -1.30
N GLN A 33 -6.39 -16.12 -1.08
CA GLN A 33 -6.30 -15.55 0.27
C GLN A 33 -6.87 -14.13 0.32
N THR A 34 -7.22 -13.68 1.54
CA THR A 34 -7.52 -12.27 1.80
C THR A 34 -6.22 -11.48 1.89
N LEU A 35 -6.06 -10.49 1.02
CA LEU A 35 -4.91 -9.59 0.99
C LEU A 35 -5.05 -8.45 2.00
N GLY A 36 -6.26 -7.94 2.21
CA GLY A 36 -6.52 -6.83 3.11
C GLY A 36 -8.01 -6.70 3.44
N GLU A 37 -8.32 -5.92 4.48
CA GLU A 37 -9.66 -5.49 4.82
C GLU A 37 -9.72 -3.96 4.67
N GLY A 38 -10.66 -3.44 3.89
CA GLY A 38 -10.92 -2.02 3.71
C GLY A 38 -12.17 -1.56 4.45
N ALA A 39 -12.45 -0.26 4.40
CA ALA A 39 -13.62 0.34 5.04
C ALA A 39 -14.96 -0.24 4.55
N TYR A 40 -15.02 -0.67 3.29
CA TYR A 40 -16.24 -1.11 2.62
C TYR A 40 -16.24 -2.59 2.21
N GLY A 41 -15.16 -3.34 2.53
CA GLY A 41 -15.06 -4.75 2.14
C GLY A 41 -13.64 -5.30 2.24
N GLU A 42 -13.41 -6.41 1.56
CA GLU A 42 -12.17 -7.16 1.57
C GLU A 42 -11.46 -7.10 0.22
N VAL A 43 -10.15 -7.24 0.24
CA VAL A 43 -9.32 -7.47 -0.96
C VAL A 43 -8.84 -8.92 -0.94
N LYS A 44 -9.12 -9.67 -1.99
CA LYS A 44 -8.75 -11.09 -2.12
C LYS A 44 -7.82 -11.32 -3.30
N LEU A 45 -6.98 -12.33 -3.18
CA LEU A 45 -6.11 -12.79 -4.25
C LEU A 45 -6.85 -13.83 -5.09
N LEU A 46 -6.93 -13.58 -6.40
CA LEU A 46 -7.36 -14.54 -7.41
C LEU A 46 -6.11 -15.08 -8.14
N ILE A 47 -6.14 -16.35 -8.46
CA ILE A 47 -5.07 -17.01 -9.20
C ILE A 47 -5.67 -17.84 -10.32
N ASN A 48 -5.18 -17.61 -11.54
CA ASN A 48 -5.52 -18.43 -12.69
C ASN A 48 -4.83 -19.79 -12.57
N ARG A 49 -5.60 -20.89 -12.66
CA ARG A 49 -5.08 -22.25 -12.51
C ARG A 49 -4.16 -22.68 -13.65
N GLN A 50 -4.39 -22.15 -14.85
CA GLN A 50 -3.65 -22.56 -16.05
C GLN A 50 -2.37 -21.74 -16.20
N THR A 51 -2.48 -20.39 -16.08
CA THR A 51 -1.37 -19.48 -16.33
C THR A 51 -0.57 -19.17 -15.07
N GLY A 52 -1.14 -19.36 -13.87
CA GLY A 52 -0.54 -18.95 -12.60
C GLY A 52 -0.63 -17.43 -12.34
N GLU A 53 -1.26 -16.68 -13.23
CA GLU A 53 -1.43 -15.22 -13.06
C GLU A 53 -2.19 -14.89 -11.78
N ALA A 54 -1.80 -13.79 -11.16
CA ALA A 54 -2.34 -13.30 -9.91
C ALA A 54 -3.01 -11.93 -10.09
N VAL A 55 -4.22 -11.78 -9.56
CA VAL A 55 -5.02 -10.55 -9.61
C VAL A 55 -5.56 -10.24 -8.22
N ALA A 56 -5.50 -8.99 -7.82
CA ALA A 56 -6.15 -8.52 -6.60
C ALA A 56 -7.60 -8.14 -6.90
N MET A 57 -8.55 -8.68 -6.12
CA MET A 57 -9.97 -8.40 -6.25
C MET A 57 -10.46 -7.65 -5.01
N LYS A 58 -10.74 -6.36 -5.17
CA LYS A 58 -11.38 -5.52 -4.13
C LYS A 58 -12.90 -5.73 -4.20
N MET A 59 -13.47 -6.18 -3.10
CA MET A 59 -14.91 -6.43 -2.97
C MET A 59 -15.54 -5.30 -2.16
N VAL A 60 -16.62 -4.70 -2.66
CA VAL A 60 -17.37 -3.66 -1.96
C VAL A 60 -18.83 -4.08 -1.86
N ASP A 61 -19.30 -4.32 -0.63
CA ASP A 61 -20.69 -4.75 -0.36
C ASP A 61 -21.59 -3.51 -0.28
N LEU A 62 -22.27 -3.20 -1.38
CA LEU A 62 -23.19 -2.06 -1.48
C LEU A 62 -24.50 -2.28 -0.73
N LYS A 63 -24.84 -3.53 -0.36
CA LYS A 63 -26.01 -3.79 0.50
C LYS A 63 -25.73 -3.31 1.93
N LYS A 64 -24.50 -3.54 2.43
CA LYS A 64 -24.05 -3.06 3.74
C LYS A 64 -23.65 -1.58 3.74
N HIS A 65 -23.12 -1.10 2.61
CA HIS A 65 -22.58 0.24 2.45
C HIS A 65 -23.15 0.95 1.20
N PRO A 66 -24.45 1.32 1.19
CA PRO A 66 -25.07 1.98 0.02
C PRO A 66 -24.43 3.32 -0.34
N ASP A 67 -23.88 4.01 0.66
CA ASP A 67 -23.14 5.26 0.55
C ASP A 67 -21.82 5.13 -0.24
N ALA A 68 -21.24 3.92 -0.30
CA ALA A 68 -20.02 3.66 -1.04
C ALA A 68 -20.20 3.69 -2.57
N MET A 69 -21.44 3.59 -3.09
CA MET A 69 -21.69 3.47 -4.53
C MET A 69 -21.05 4.61 -5.35
N LEU A 70 -21.24 5.85 -4.93
CA LEU A 70 -20.71 7.02 -5.64
C LEU A 70 -19.17 7.05 -5.56
N SER A 71 -18.62 6.68 -4.41
CA SER A 71 -17.17 6.61 -4.19
C SER A 71 -16.54 5.56 -5.11
N VAL A 72 -17.11 4.35 -5.18
CA VAL A 72 -16.64 3.27 -6.06
C VAL A 72 -16.73 3.66 -7.53
N ARG A 73 -17.84 4.26 -7.97
CA ARG A 73 -17.97 4.75 -9.36
C ARG A 73 -16.89 5.75 -9.71
N LYS A 74 -16.63 6.72 -8.82
CA LYS A 74 -15.60 7.75 -8.99
C LYS A 74 -14.19 7.13 -9.03
N GLU A 75 -13.87 6.22 -8.11
CA GLU A 75 -12.62 5.48 -8.07
C GLU A 75 -12.36 4.76 -9.41
N VAL A 76 -13.35 4.03 -9.90
CA VAL A 76 -13.28 3.32 -11.19
C VAL A 76 -13.11 4.28 -12.37
N CYS A 77 -13.86 5.38 -12.41
CA CYS A 77 -13.72 6.38 -13.48
C CYS A 77 -12.31 6.96 -13.53
N ILE A 78 -11.74 7.27 -12.37
CA ILE A 78 -10.37 7.82 -12.28
C ILE A 78 -9.35 6.75 -12.69
N GLN A 79 -9.40 5.56 -12.10
CA GLN A 79 -8.40 4.51 -12.38
C GLN A 79 -8.38 4.06 -13.85
N LYS A 80 -9.53 4.07 -14.53
CA LYS A 80 -9.59 3.77 -15.98
C LYS A 80 -8.76 4.73 -16.84
N LEU A 81 -8.53 5.96 -16.39
CA LEU A 81 -7.76 6.97 -17.11
C LEU A 81 -6.25 6.83 -16.89
N LEU A 82 -5.84 6.01 -15.92
CA LEU A 82 -4.47 5.95 -15.43
C LEU A 82 -3.77 4.69 -15.94
N GLN A 83 -2.63 4.89 -16.60
CA GLN A 83 -1.74 3.81 -17.01
C GLN A 83 -0.29 4.29 -16.92
N ASP A 84 0.37 3.97 -15.82
CA ASP A 84 1.76 4.32 -15.55
C ASP A 84 2.44 3.23 -14.71
N LYS A 85 3.77 3.13 -14.83
CA LYS A 85 4.57 2.13 -14.11
C LYS A 85 4.48 2.25 -12.58
N HIS A 86 4.19 3.44 -12.06
CA HIS A 86 4.07 3.73 -10.62
C HIS A 86 2.63 3.88 -10.14
N ILE A 87 1.65 3.52 -10.97
CA ILE A 87 0.23 3.49 -10.63
C ILE A 87 -0.27 2.04 -10.67
N LEU A 88 -1.01 1.63 -9.64
CA LEU A 88 -1.63 0.30 -9.60
C LEU A 88 -2.65 0.18 -10.72
N ARG A 89 -2.45 -0.79 -11.62
CA ARG A 89 -3.27 -0.96 -12.81
C ARG A 89 -4.67 -1.46 -12.45
N TYR A 90 -5.68 -0.88 -13.07
CA TYR A 90 -7.05 -1.34 -13.03
C TYR A 90 -7.34 -2.20 -14.27
N PHE A 91 -7.86 -3.42 -14.08
CA PHE A 91 -8.21 -4.33 -15.17
C PHE A 91 -9.69 -4.26 -15.52
N GLY A 92 -10.57 -4.18 -14.51
CA GLY A 92 -11.99 -4.15 -14.76
C GLY A 92 -12.85 -4.25 -13.51
N LYS A 93 -14.16 -4.27 -13.69
CA LYS A 93 -15.12 -4.49 -12.62
C LYS A 93 -16.25 -5.42 -13.02
N ARG A 94 -16.86 -6.07 -12.04
CA ARG A 94 -18.08 -6.86 -12.15
C ARG A 94 -19.00 -6.49 -10.98
N SER A 95 -20.31 -6.45 -11.26
CA SER A 95 -21.34 -6.28 -10.23
C SER A 95 -22.17 -7.57 -10.15
N HIS A 96 -22.33 -8.10 -8.95
CA HIS A 96 -23.17 -9.28 -8.73
C HIS A 96 -23.78 -9.23 -7.33
N ASP A 97 -25.10 -9.42 -7.25
CA ASP A 97 -25.88 -9.48 -6.00
C ASP A 97 -25.59 -8.32 -5.02
N GLY A 98 -25.47 -7.09 -5.54
CA GLY A 98 -25.20 -5.89 -4.73
C GLY A 98 -23.77 -5.77 -4.22
N VAL A 99 -22.85 -6.60 -4.70
CA VAL A 99 -21.42 -6.50 -4.46
C VAL A 99 -20.71 -6.05 -5.73
N GLU A 100 -19.86 -5.03 -5.61
CA GLU A 100 -18.95 -4.59 -6.66
C GLU A 100 -17.59 -5.27 -6.49
N TYR A 101 -17.13 -5.92 -7.55
CA TYR A 101 -15.82 -6.58 -7.63
C TYR A 101 -14.93 -5.78 -8.57
N LEU A 102 -13.85 -5.21 -8.03
CA LEU A 102 -12.84 -4.47 -8.82
C LEU A 102 -11.59 -5.34 -8.96
N PHE A 103 -11.15 -5.54 -10.18
CA PHE A 103 -9.96 -6.32 -10.50
C PHE A 103 -8.78 -5.38 -10.72
N LEU A 104 -7.73 -5.57 -9.93
CA LEU A 104 -6.56 -4.71 -9.84
C LEU A 104 -5.28 -5.52 -9.99
N GLU A 105 -4.21 -4.86 -10.38
CA GLU A 105 -2.85 -5.42 -10.36
C GLU A 105 -2.53 -5.99 -8.98
N TYR A 106 -1.91 -7.18 -8.96
CA TYR A 106 -1.42 -7.78 -7.74
C TYR A 106 0.02 -7.33 -7.46
N ALA A 107 0.21 -6.57 -6.42
CA ALA A 107 1.50 -6.07 -5.97
C ALA A 107 2.14 -7.06 -4.97
N ALA A 108 2.99 -7.95 -5.46
CA ALA A 108 3.55 -9.06 -4.69
C ALA A 108 4.51 -8.61 -3.58
N GLY A 109 5.14 -7.44 -3.72
CA GLY A 109 6.06 -6.87 -2.73
C GLY A 109 5.39 -6.36 -1.44
N GLY A 110 4.03 -6.29 -1.40
CA GLY A 110 3.28 -5.81 -0.24
C GLY A 110 3.25 -4.29 -0.15
N GLU A 111 3.09 -3.75 1.05
CA GLU A 111 3.01 -2.32 1.30
C GLU A 111 4.42 -1.73 1.54
N LEU A 112 4.71 -0.52 1.03
CA LEU A 112 5.92 0.23 1.39
C LEU A 112 6.02 0.39 2.91
N PHE A 113 4.87 0.50 3.57
CA PHE A 113 4.76 0.54 5.01
C PHE A 113 5.52 -0.63 5.69
N ASP A 114 5.51 -1.83 5.07
CA ASP A 114 6.20 -3.00 5.61
C ASP A 114 7.73 -2.88 5.59
N ARG A 115 8.30 -1.98 4.77
CA ARG A 115 9.75 -1.73 4.71
C ARG A 115 10.25 -0.75 5.76
N ILE A 116 9.36 -0.01 6.44
CA ILE A 116 9.74 1.02 7.40
C ILE A 116 9.87 0.42 8.79
N GLU A 117 11.07 0.42 9.37
CA GLU A 117 11.29 -0.01 10.75
C GLU A 117 10.80 1.07 11.73
N PRO A 118 9.94 0.72 12.71
CA PRO A 118 9.53 1.66 13.74
C PRO A 118 10.75 2.21 14.49
N ASP A 119 10.80 3.53 14.67
CA ASP A 119 11.88 4.27 15.35
C ASP A 119 13.24 4.24 14.63
N GLY A 120 13.41 3.42 13.59
CA GLY A 120 14.63 3.29 12.78
C GLY A 120 14.50 3.86 11.37
N GLY A 121 13.33 3.73 10.75
CA GLY A 121 13.11 4.08 9.35
C GLY A 121 13.64 3.01 8.40
N MET A 122 14.28 3.46 7.33
CA MET A 122 14.99 2.63 6.35
C MET A 122 16.27 3.32 5.89
N PRO A 123 17.20 2.58 5.26
CA PRO A 123 18.42 3.17 4.69
C PRO A 123 18.12 4.33 3.76
N GLN A 124 18.93 5.38 3.81
CA GLN A 124 18.68 6.62 3.09
C GLN A 124 18.64 6.43 1.57
N HIS A 125 19.46 5.55 1.02
CA HIS A 125 19.47 5.24 -0.41
C HIS A 125 18.16 4.54 -0.86
N GLU A 126 17.58 3.68 -0.03
CA GLU A 126 16.28 3.07 -0.30
C GLU A 126 15.15 4.10 -0.20
N ALA A 127 15.17 4.92 0.85
CA ALA A 127 14.20 6.01 1.00
C ALA A 127 14.24 6.97 -0.19
N GLN A 128 15.44 7.32 -0.70
CA GLN A 128 15.59 8.15 -1.90
C GLN A 128 14.98 7.47 -3.13
N ARG A 129 15.28 6.19 -3.36
CA ARG A 129 14.75 5.41 -4.49
C ARG A 129 13.22 5.39 -4.49
N TYR A 130 12.61 5.06 -3.36
CA TYR A 130 11.15 5.05 -3.23
C TYR A 130 10.56 6.46 -3.35
N PHE A 131 11.20 7.46 -2.78
CA PHE A 131 10.73 8.84 -2.88
C PHE A 131 10.70 9.34 -4.32
N LEU A 132 11.75 9.08 -5.11
CA LEU A 132 11.81 9.45 -6.52
C LEU A 132 10.72 8.75 -7.35
N GLN A 133 10.46 7.47 -7.09
CA GLN A 133 9.38 6.73 -7.74
C GLN A 133 8.00 7.27 -7.36
N LEU A 134 7.78 7.61 -6.08
CA LEU A 134 6.56 8.27 -5.61
C LEU A 134 6.33 9.60 -6.32
N LEU A 135 7.36 10.45 -6.39
CA LEU A 135 7.27 11.74 -7.08
C LEU A 135 6.93 11.57 -8.57
N SER A 136 7.52 10.57 -9.24
CA SER A 136 7.20 10.24 -10.63
C SER A 136 5.73 9.87 -10.82
N GLY A 137 5.18 9.02 -9.95
CA GLY A 137 3.76 8.66 -9.99
C GLY A 137 2.83 9.84 -9.69
N VAL A 138 3.17 10.68 -8.70
CA VAL A 138 2.40 11.90 -8.38
C VAL A 138 2.47 12.92 -9.52
N GLN A 139 3.62 13.08 -10.17
CA GLN A 139 3.77 13.93 -11.33
C GLN A 139 2.85 13.47 -12.48
N TYR A 140 2.81 12.16 -12.75
CA TYR A 140 1.89 11.58 -13.71
C TYR A 140 0.42 11.89 -13.39
N LEU A 141 -0.01 11.71 -12.13
CA LEU A 141 -1.37 12.05 -11.69
C LEU A 141 -1.69 13.53 -11.92
N HIS A 142 -0.79 14.41 -11.50
CA HIS A 142 -0.98 15.86 -11.63
C HIS A 142 -0.99 16.33 -13.09
N GLN A 143 -0.22 15.71 -13.98
CA GLN A 143 -0.28 15.97 -15.42
C GLN A 143 -1.66 15.61 -16.00
N HIS A 144 -2.31 14.56 -15.50
CA HIS A 144 -3.67 14.16 -15.86
C HIS A 144 -4.77 14.96 -15.12
N GLY A 145 -4.39 15.97 -14.32
CA GLY A 145 -5.32 16.80 -13.56
C GLY A 145 -5.99 16.08 -12.39
N ILE A 146 -5.38 15.01 -11.89
CA ILE A 146 -5.90 14.18 -10.80
C ILE A 146 -5.04 14.40 -9.55
N ALA A 147 -5.69 14.61 -8.40
CA ALA A 147 -5.09 14.60 -7.07
C ALA A 147 -5.50 13.34 -6.32
N HIS A 148 -4.55 12.72 -5.62
CA HIS A 148 -4.77 11.50 -4.85
C HIS A 148 -5.45 11.78 -3.52
N ARG A 149 -4.98 12.76 -2.75
CA ARG A 149 -5.52 13.29 -1.48
C ARG A 149 -5.42 12.37 -0.25
N ASP A 150 -4.95 11.13 -0.40
CA ASP A 150 -4.68 10.21 0.72
C ASP A 150 -3.38 9.42 0.51
N LEU A 151 -2.30 10.13 0.11
CA LEU A 151 -0.98 9.53 0.01
C LEU A 151 -0.44 9.23 1.41
N LYS A 152 -0.08 7.97 1.63
CA LYS A 152 0.52 7.42 2.86
C LYS A 152 1.21 6.09 2.55
N PRO A 153 2.15 5.61 3.38
CA PRO A 153 2.92 4.38 3.09
C PRO A 153 2.05 3.13 2.90
N GLU A 154 0.87 3.06 3.51
CA GLU A 154 -0.08 1.96 3.36
C GLU A 154 -0.74 1.91 1.96
N ASN A 155 -0.85 3.08 1.29
CA ASN A 155 -1.40 3.19 -0.06
C ASN A 155 -0.32 3.13 -1.16
N LEU A 156 0.94 2.89 -0.78
CA LEU A 156 2.06 2.67 -1.68
C LEU A 156 2.42 1.19 -1.65
N LEU A 157 1.99 0.46 -2.67
CA LEU A 157 2.30 -0.95 -2.80
C LEU A 157 3.62 -1.13 -3.57
N LEU A 158 4.20 -2.32 -3.47
CA LEU A 158 5.43 -2.69 -4.14
C LEU A 158 5.15 -3.85 -5.10
N ASP A 159 5.63 -3.75 -6.31
CA ASP A 159 5.60 -4.87 -7.26
C ASP A 159 6.64 -5.96 -6.90
N GLU A 160 6.76 -6.99 -7.72
CA GLU A 160 7.72 -8.08 -7.55
C GLU A 160 9.19 -7.63 -7.64
N HIS A 161 9.43 -6.48 -8.31
CA HIS A 161 10.75 -5.86 -8.47
C HIS A 161 11.00 -4.73 -7.46
N ASP A 162 10.15 -4.63 -6.45
CA ASP A 162 10.27 -3.63 -5.38
C ASP A 162 10.09 -2.18 -5.86
N ASN A 163 9.29 -1.97 -6.94
CA ASN A 163 8.92 -0.64 -7.42
C ASN A 163 7.58 -0.21 -6.86
N ILE A 164 7.45 1.11 -6.58
CA ILE A 164 6.20 1.69 -6.07
C ILE A 164 5.08 1.62 -7.09
N LYS A 165 3.90 1.27 -6.59
CA LYS A 165 2.58 1.32 -7.21
C LYS A 165 1.63 2.11 -6.31
N ILE A 166 1.29 3.33 -6.68
CA ILE A 166 0.30 4.15 -5.95
C ILE A 166 -1.07 3.49 -6.12
N SER A 167 -1.75 3.25 -5.00
CA SER A 167 -3.01 2.53 -4.91
C SER A 167 -4.07 3.30 -4.12
N ASP A 168 -5.30 2.80 -4.09
CA ASP A 168 -6.46 3.33 -3.36
C ASP A 168 -6.87 4.75 -3.78
N PHE A 169 -7.54 4.83 -4.93
CA PHE A 169 -8.06 6.09 -5.50
C PHE A 169 -9.44 6.49 -4.95
N GLY A 170 -9.90 5.89 -3.86
CA GLY A 170 -11.20 6.19 -3.25
C GLY A 170 -11.39 7.66 -2.87
N MET A 171 -10.32 8.35 -2.48
CA MET A 171 -10.32 9.79 -2.17
C MET A 171 -9.91 10.66 -3.36
N ALA A 172 -9.40 10.08 -4.46
CA ALA A 172 -8.88 10.84 -5.58
C ALA A 172 -9.94 11.73 -6.25
N THR A 173 -9.52 12.81 -6.87
CA THR A 173 -10.43 13.74 -7.56
C THR A 173 -9.74 14.45 -8.72
N MET A 174 -10.53 14.80 -9.73
CA MET A 174 -10.07 15.65 -10.82
C MET A 174 -10.10 17.11 -10.38
N PHE A 175 -8.95 17.76 -10.37
CA PHE A 175 -8.82 19.19 -10.04
C PHE A 175 -8.60 20.07 -11.27
N ARG A 176 -8.21 19.47 -12.42
CA ARG A 176 -8.02 20.20 -13.68
C ARG A 176 -8.71 19.44 -14.82
N TYR A 177 -9.55 20.16 -15.56
CA TYR A 177 -10.26 19.63 -16.72
C TYR A 177 -10.26 20.66 -17.86
N LYS A 178 -9.89 20.25 -19.07
CA LYS A 178 -9.77 21.14 -20.26
C LYS A 178 -8.96 22.40 -19.98
N GLY A 179 -7.84 22.25 -19.25
CA GLY A 179 -6.95 23.36 -18.89
C GLY A 179 -7.42 24.27 -17.76
N LYS A 180 -8.64 24.09 -17.25
CA LYS A 180 -9.16 24.89 -16.11
C LYS A 180 -8.95 24.13 -14.81
N GLU A 181 -8.30 24.77 -13.83
CA GLU A 181 -8.14 24.27 -12.48
C GLU A 181 -9.25 24.77 -11.57
N ARG A 182 -9.62 23.94 -10.60
CA ARG A 182 -10.56 24.29 -9.54
C ARG A 182 -9.93 24.09 -8.16
N LEU A 183 -10.32 24.93 -7.23
CA LEU A 183 -10.02 24.71 -5.83
C LEU A 183 -10.85 23.54 -5.30
N LEU A 184 -10.29 22.84 -4.32
CA LEU A 184 -10.95 21.74 -3.61
C LEU A 184 -11.44 22.26 -2.24
N ASP A 185 -12.59 21.75 -1.79
CA ASP A 185 -13.26 22.18 -0.56
C ASP A 185 -13.56 21.04 0.40
N THR A 186 -13.29 19.81 0.00
CA THR A 186 -13.59 18.61 0.79
C THR A 186 -12.40 18.26 1.69
N ARG A 187 -12.61 18.23 3.00
CA ARG A 187 -11.65 17.69 3.97
C ARG A 187 -11.60 16.17 3.82
N CYS A 188 -10.46 15.63 3.47
CA CYS A 188 -10.24 14.19 3.36
C CYS A 188 -8.77 13.87 3.53
N GLY A 189 -8.45 12.57 3.61
CA GLY A 189 -7.10 12.07 3.82
C GLY A 189 -6.85 11.68 5.29
N THR A 190 -5.66 11.19 5.55
CA THR A 190 -5.21 10.67 6.84
C THR A 190 -4.48 11.77 7.60
N LEU A 191 -4.96 12.17 8.78
CA LEU A 191 -4.55 13.37 9.52
C LEU A 191 -3.04 13.60 9.62
N PRO A 192 -2.16 12.64 9.96
CA PRO A 192 -0.72 12.88 10.02
C PRO A 192 -0.09 13.29 8.69
N TYR A 193 -0.68 12.89 7.57
CA TYR A 193 -0.17 13.13 6.21
C TYR A 193 -0.84 14.30 5.49
N VAL A 194 -1.99 14.78 5.99
CA VAL A 194 -2.77 15.85 5.33
C VAL A 194 -2.07 17.20 5.45
N ALA A 195 -2.17 18.04 4.43
CA ALA A 195 -1.61 19.39 4.45
C ALA A 195 -2.47 20.34 5.31
N PRO A 196 -1.87 21.35 5.97
CA PRO A 196 -2.59 22.27 6.86
C PRO A 196 -3.72 23.03 6.14
N GLU A 197 -3.52 23.44 4.88
CA GLU A 197 -4.53 24.12 4.08
C GLU A 197 -5.78 23.26 3.81
N VAL A 198 -5.67 21.94 3.78
CA VAL A 198 -6.82 21.03 3.63
C VAL A 198 -7.79 21.15 4.82
N LEU A 199 -7.26 21.45 6.01
CA LEU A 199 -8.07 21.63 7.21
C LEU A 199 -8.81 22.98 7.23
N VAL A 200 -8.31 23.99 6.48
CA VAL A 200 -8.85 25.35 6.47
C VAL A 200 -9.82 25.61 5.32
N LYS A 201 -9.57 25.02 4.11
CA LYS A 201 -10.38 25.16 2.87
C LYS A 201 -10.62 26.60 2.40
N PRO A 202 -10.83 26.85 1.08
CA PRO A 202 -10.52 25.93 -0.04
C PRO A 202 -9.01 25.83 -0.28
N TYR A 203 -8.57 24.78 -1.02
CA TYR A 203 -7.14 24.54 -1.21
C TYR A 203 -6.81 24.09 -2.65
N HIS A 204 -5.54 24.28 -3.05
CA HIS A 204 -4.99 23.75 -4.29
C HIS A 204 -4.57 22.30 -4.12
N ALA A 205 -4.88 21.46 -5.09
CA ALA A 205 -4.70 20.03 -5.03
C ALA A 205 -3.21 19.59 -5.02
N GLN A 206 -2.42 20.14 -5.96
CA GLN A 206 -1.02 19.71 -6.16
C GLN A 206 -0.15 19.97 -4.93
N PRO A 207 -0.14 21.16 -4.32
CA PRO A 207 0.65 21.38 -3.10
C PRO A 207 0.24 20.45 -1.95
N ALA A 208 -1.03 20.08 -1.84
CA ALA A 208 -1.49 19.18 -0.77
C ALA A 208 -0.93 17.76 -0.91
N ASP A 209 -0.90 17.19 -2.13
CA ASP A 209 -0.27 15.88 -2.38
C ASP A 209 1.26 15.95 -2.16
N ILE A 210 1.91 17.06 -2.55
CA ILE A 210 3.35 17.27 -2.32
C ILE A 210 3.68 17.28 -0.83
N TRP A 211 2.85 17.91 -0.01
CA TRP A 211 3.00 17.85 1.44
C TRP A 211 2.98 16.40 1.96
N SER A 212 2.01 15.62 1.52
CA SER A 212 1.90 14.20 1.91
C SER A 212 3.15 13.41 1.52
N CYS A 213 3.73 13.66 0.34
CA CYS A 213 5.01 13.07 -0.06
C CYS A 213 6.14 13.43 0.92
N GLY A 214 6.18 14.69 1.40
CA GLY A 214 7.15 15.12 2.41
C GLY A 214 7.01 14.37 3.74
N ILE A 215 5.78 14.16 4.22
CA ILE A 215 5.53 13.37 5.44
C ILE A 215 5.91 11.90 5.25
N ILE A 216 5.64 11.33 4.07
CA ILE A 216 6.08 9.96 3.74
C ILE A 216 7.60 9.86 3.79
N LEU A 217 8.33 10.85 3.27
CA LEU A 217 9.79 10.87 3.34
C LEU A 217 10.30 10.92 4.78
N VAL A 218 9.70 11.76 5.65
CA VAL A 218 10.03 11.77 7.10
C VAL A 218 9.81 10.38 7.70
N THR A 219 8.67 9.75 7.39
CA THR A 219 8.30 8.43 7.91
C THR A 219 9.28 7.35 7.45
N MET A 220 9.71 7.38 6.18
CA MET A 220 10.71 6.45 5.64
C MET A 220 12.06 6.60 6.32
N LEU A 221 12.53 7.84 6.52
CA LEU A 221 13.87 8.10 7.07
C LEU A 221 13.94 7.88 8.58
N ALA A 222 12.90 8.20 9.33
CA ALA A 222 12.93 8.20 10.79
C ALA A 222 12.17 7.05 11.47
N GLY A 223 11.28 6.36 10.75
CA GLY A 223 10.34 5.38 11.33
C GLY A 223 9.34 6.00 12.31
N GLU A 224 9.12 7.31 12.20
CA GLU A 224 8.22 8.08 13.06
C GLU A 224 7.39 9.08 12.24
N LEU A 225 6.21 9.43 12.75
CA LEU A 225 5.41 10.51 12.20
C LEU A 225 5.94 11.86 12.66
N ALA A 226 5.88 12.86 11.79
CA ALA A 226 6.28 14.23 12.11
C ALA A 226 5.41 14.87 13.22
N TRP A 227 4.10 14.59 13.18
CA TRP A 227 3.05 15.08 14.10
C TRP A 227 1.79 14.23 13.95
N ASP A 228 0.83 14.45 14.84
CA ASP A 228 -0.50 13.79 14.77
C ASP A 228 -1.41 14.43 13.75
N GLN A 229 -1.32 15.75 13.66
CA GLN A 229 -2.08 16.55 12.69
C GLN A 229 -1.39 17.91 12.49
N PRO A 230 -1.47 18.52 11.30
CA PRO A 230 -0.87 19.81 11.02
C PRO A 230 -1.76 20.95 11.54
N SER A 231 -1.90 21.06 12.86
CA SER A 231 -2.69 22.11 13.50
C SER A 231 -1.93 22.75 14.66
N ILE A 232 -2.27 23.98 15.01
CA ILE A 232 -1.66 24.72 16.12
C ILE A 232 -1.91 24.06 17.50
N ASN A 233 -2.86 23.13 17.58
CA ASN A 233 -3.13 22.36 18.80
C ASN A 233 -2.17 21.18 18.97
N CYS A 234 -1.40 20.83 17.93
CA CYS A 234 -0.36 19.81 17.98
C CYS A 234 0.99 20.47 18.27
N GLN A 235 1.62 20.12 19.39
CA GLN A 235 2.85 20.80 19.85
C GLN A 235 4.01 20.58 18.89
N GLU A 236 4.16 19.40 18.31
CA GLU A 236 5.20 19.06 17.34
C GLU A 236 5.07 19.92 16.07
N PHE A 237 3.84 20.09 15.58
CA PHE A 237 3.57 20.96 14.44
C PHE A 237 3.82 22.43 14.76
N LYS A 238 3.43 22.89 15.96
CA LYS A 238 3.70 24.23 16.43
C LYS A 238 5.21 24.52 16.51
N ASN A 239 5.99 23.59 17.06
CA ASN A 239 7.45 23.71 17.13
C ASN A 239 8.07 23.81 15.73
N TRP A 240 7.56 23.04 14.76
CA TRP A 240 7.99 23.10 13.36
C TRP A 240 7.70 24.46 12.73
N THR A 241 6.48 24.97 12.89
CA THR A 241 6.04 26.25 12.28
C THR A 241 6.72 27.45 12.88
N ASN A 242 6.90 27.49 14.21
CA ASN A 242 7.55 28.57 14.92
C ASN A 242 9.08 28.51 14.87
N ASN A 243 9.65 27.46 14.28
CA ASN A 243 11.08 27.20 14.26
C ASN A 243 11.69 27.02 15.66
N GLU A 244 10.90 26.50 16.63
CA GLU A 244 11.28 26.34 18.02
C GLU A 244 11.71 24.91 18.32
N ARG A 245 12.98 24.68 18.72
CA ARG A 245 13.50 23.38 19.22
C ARG A 245 13.19 22.13 18.39
N TRP A 246 12.61 22.29 17.19
CA TRP A 246 12.20 21.15 16.35
C TRP A 246 13.40 20.26 15.99
N SER A 247 14.58 20.83 15.72
CA SER A 247 15.78 20.11 15.27
C SER A 247 16.39 19.18 16.32
N THR A 248 16.09 19.41 17.61
CA THR A 248 16.59 18.57 18.71
C THR A 248 15.62 17.45 19.10
N GLN A 249 14.43 17.43 18.51
CA GLN A 249 13.39 16.44 18.78
C GLN A 249 13.25 15.45 17.64
N THR A 250 12.88 14.21 17.96
CA THR A 250 12.49 13.24 16.93
C THR A 250 11.17 13.67 16.28
N PRO A 251 10.98 13.34 14.99
CA PRO A 251 11.86 12.58 14.11
C PRO A 251 13.07 13.35 13.53
N TRP A 252 13.09 14.66 13.66
CA TRP A 252 14.00 15.58 12.96
C TRP A 252 15.48 15.40 13.32
N SER A 253 15.76 15.10 14.60
CA SER A 253 17.14 14.87 15.10
C SER A 253 17.81 13.61 14.52
N LYS A 254 17.04 12.74 13.86
CA LYS A 254 17.53 11.52 13.17
C LYS A 254 17.92 11.77 11.73
N LEU A 255 17.51 12.89 11.15
CA LEU A 255 17.66 13.19 9.73
C LEU A 255 18.96 13.95 9.45
N ASP A 256 19.57 13.68 8.30
CA ASP A 256 20.72 14.46 7.84
C ASP A 256 20.33 15.88 7.40
N THR A 257 21.32 16.75 7.29
CA THR A 257 21.13 18.17 6.94
C THR A 257 20.54 18.38 5.54
N LEU A 258 20.84 17.54 4.56
CA LEU A 258 20.31 17.67 3.21
C LEU A 258 18.84 17.26 3.16
N ALA A 259 18.47 16.17 3.84
CA ALA A 259 17.07 15.76 3.99
C ALA A 259 16.25 16.85 4.70
N ILE A 260 16.77 17.40 5.79
CA ILE A 260 16.14 18.53 6.50
C ILE A 260 15.98 19.76 5.57
N SER A 261 17.03 20.10 4.80
CA SER A 261 16.98 21.21 3.83
C SER A 261 15.86 21.04 2.80
N LEU A 262 15.67 19.81 2.29
CA LEU A 262 14.57 19.48 1.39
C LEU A 262 13.23 19.60 2.10
N LEU A 263 13.07 18.92 3.25
CA LEU A 263 11.83 18.85 4.00
C LEU A 263 11.33 20.21 4.48
N ARG A 264 12.22 21.13 4.87
CA ARG A 264 11.84 22.50 5.24
C ARG A 264 11.13 23.24 4.09
N LYS A 265 11.48 22.93 2.86
CA LYS A 265 10.88 23.54 1.66
C LYS A 265 9.63 22.79 1.19
N VAL A 266 9.60 21.46 1.30
CA VAL A 266 8.44 20.62 0.95
C VAL A 266 7.31 20.79 1.97
N LEU A 267 7.64 20.86 3.26
CA LEU A 267 6.70 21.05 4.36
C LEU A 267 6.58 22.53 4.76
N SER A 268 6.59 23.43 3.77
CA SER A 268 6.21 24.83 3.97
C SER A 268 4.71 24.92 4.24
N THR A 269 4.32 25.53 5.35
CA THR A 269 2.91 25.69 5.75
C THR A 269 2.10 26.56 4.77
N ASN A 270 2.79 27.51 4.11
CA ASN A 270 2.18 28.27 3.02
C ASN A 270 2.37 27.51 1.70
N PRO A 271 1.29 27.04 1.04
CA PRO A 271 1.36 26.24 -0.19
C PRO A 271 2.00 27.00 -1.36
N THR A 272 1.99 28.34 -1.39
CA THR A 272 2.62 29.14 -2.45
C THR A 272 4.15 29.13 -2.40
N TYR A 273 4.73 28.93 -1.20
CA TYR A 273 6.18 28.82 -1.00
C TYR A 273 6.68 27.36 -1.00
N ARG A 274 5.74 26.41 -1.01
CA ARG A 274 6.06 24.98 -1.09
C ARG A 274 6.71 24.64 -2.42
N LEU A 275 7.77 23.83 -2.42
CA LEU A 275 8.41 23.41 -3.65
C LEU A 275 7.43 22.66 -4.57
N THR A 276 7.55 22.94 -5.87
CA THR A 276 6.92 22.13 -6.92
C THR A 276 7.70 20.84 -7.14
N LEU A 277 7.09 19.84 -7.80
CA LEU A 277 7.73 18.55 -8.07
C LEU A 277 9.06 18.70 -8.80
N ASP A 278 9.13 19.56 -9.84
CA ASP A 278 10.36 19.77 -10.59
C ASP A 278 11.48 20.31 -9.71
N LYS A 279 11.20 21.29 -8.86
CA LYS A 279 12.16 21.85 -7.91
C LYS A 279 12.58 20.87 -6.81
N ILE A 280 11.72 19.90 -6.46
CA ILE A 280 12.07 18.81 -5.54
C ILE A 280 13.06 17.86 -6.21
N LEU A 281 12.79 17.47 -7.47
CA LEU A 281 13.67 16.61 -8.25
C LEU A 281 15.06 17.23 -8.48
N ASP A 282 15.14 18.56 -8.60
CA ASP A 282 16.39 19.31 -8.74
C ASP A 282 17.16 19.46 -7.42
N HIS A 283 16.56 19.11 -6.27
CA HIS A 283 17.22 19.29 -4.98
C HIS A 283 18.38 18.32 -4.79
N LYS A 284 19.46 18.80 -4.16
CA LYS A 284 20.70 18.02 -3.95
C LYS A 284 20.47 16.67 -3.28
N TRP A 285 19.53 16.58 -2.35
CA TRP A 285 19.20 15.31 -1.69
C TRP A 285 18.65 14.27 -2.68
N CYS A 286 17.83 14.66 -3.64
CA CYS A 286 17.28 13.77 -4.67
C CYS A 286 18.35 13.30 -5.69
N ASN A 287 19.43 14.06 -5.82
CA ASN A 287 20.53 13.78 -6.76
C ASN A 287 21.79 13.27 -6.04
N MET A 288 21.72 12.96 -4.74
CA MET A 288 22.84 12.43 -3.99
C MET A 288 23.16 11.00 -4.44
N GLN A 289 24.45 10.74 -4.66
CA GLN A 289 24.97 9.41 -4.97
C GLN A 289 25.41 8.72 -3.68
N PHE A 290 24.94 7.49 -3.47
CA PHE A 290 25.37 6.64 -2.37
C PHE A 290 26.48 5.69 -2.84
N ASN A 291 27.58 5.59 -2.10
CA ASN A 291 28.67 4.68 -2.43
C ASN A 291 28.22 3.22 -2.29
N GLU A 292 28.70 2.36 -3.18
CA GLU A 292 28.34 0.92 -3.14
C GLU A 292 28.79 0.23 -1.84
N ASN A 293 29.81 0.75 -1.17
CA ASN A 293 30.26 0.24 0.14
C ASN A 293 29.27 0.55 1.28
N GLU A 294 28.43 1.57 1.16
CA GLU A 294 27.36 1.83 2.14
C GLU A 294 26.18 0.89 1.94
N LYS A 295 25.94 0.43 0.70
CA LYS A 295 24.90 -0.57 0.38
C LYS A 295 25.19 -1.96 0.98
N SER A 296 26.47 -2.28 1.26
CA SER A 296 26.88 -3.58 1.80
C SER A 296 27.06 -3.60 3.32
N HIS A 297 27.18 -2.44 3.98
CA HIS A 297 27.36 -2.37 5.44
C HIS A 297 26.06 -2.61 6.21
N ASP A 298 24.91 -2.25 5.63
CA ASP A 298 23.59 -2.43 6.27
C ASP A 298 23.12 -3.91 6.26
N LEU A 299 23.77 -4.76 5.45
CA LEU A 299 23.50 -6.21 5.40
C LEU A 299 24.29 -7.01 6.46
N VAL A 300 25.32 -6.43 7.08
CA VAL A 300 26.20 -7.15 8.00
C VAL A 300 25.92 -6.86 9.47
N ASP A 301 25.26 -5.74 9.80
CA ASP A 301 25.05 -5.33 11.19
C ASP A 301 23.82 -5.99 11.87
N SER A 302 23.02 -6.74 11.11
CA SER A 302 21.92 -7.53 11.68
C SER A 302 22.31 -8.93 12.15
N THR A 303 23.56 -9.35 11.97
CA THR A 303 24.07 -10.67 12.42
C THR A 303 25.11 -10.65 13.53
N ALA A 304 25.57 -9.48 13.97
CA ALA A 304 26.67 -9.33 14.94
C ALA A 304 26.22 -8.75 16.30
N ALA A 305 25.21 -9.35 16.90
CA ALA A 305 24.87 -9.04 18.30
C ALA A 305 24.89 -10.32 19.16
N LEU A 306 26.01 -11.00 19.18
CA LEU A 306 26.37 -11.98 20.23
C LEU A 306 27.87 -12.27 20.12
N ASP A 307 28.72 -11.43 20.72
CA ASP A 307 29.89 -11.91 21.47
C ASP A 307 30.51 -10.78 22.29
N ILE A 308 30.56 -11.04 23.60
CA ILE A 308 31.21 -10.25 24.63
C ILE A 308 32.68 -10.64 24.66
N HIS A 309 33.58 -9.69 24.45
CA HIS A 309 34.82 -9.48 25.22
C HIS A 309 35.77 -8.46 24.54
N SER A 310 36.03 -7.36 25.27
CA SER A 310 37.15 -6.43 25.00
C SER A 310 38.51 -7.11 25.23
N PRO A 311 39.68 -6.58 24.76
CA PRO A 311 40.12 -5.27 25.17
C PRO A 311 40.95 -4.41 24.16
N LYS A 312 40.98 -3.14 24.46
CA LYS A 312 41.93 -2.03 24.12
C LYS A 312 43.23 -2.34 23.36
N ALA A 313 43.52 -1.53 22.30
CA ALA A 313 44.82 -0.80 22.19
C ALA A 313 44.89 0.13 20.95
N LYS A 314 45.13 1.43 21.25
CA LYS A 314 46.09 2.41 20.71
C LYS A 314 46.18 2.78 19.22
N ARG A 315 45.77 4.05 18.98
CA ARG A 315 46.40 5.11 18.15
C ARG A 315 47.58 4.74 17.23
N SER A 316 47.49 5.16 15.96
CA SER A 316 48.51 6.04 15.38
C SER A 316 47.99 6.80 14.14
N ARG A 317 48.25 8.12 14.17
CA ARG A 317 48.13 9.04 13.03
C ARG A 317 49.29 8.80 12.06
N LYS A 318 49.05 8.90 10.75
CA LYS A 318 50.06 9.46 9.83
C LYS A 318 49.38 10.19 8.65
N HIS A 319 49.97 11.33 8.40
CA HIS A 319 49.73 12.35 7.37
C HIS A 319 50.26 11.95 6.00
N SER A 320 49.80 12.74 5.01
CA SER A 320 50.47 13.09 3.74
C SER A 320 49.98 12.28 2.54
N SER A 321 49.73 12.78 1.34
CA SER A 321 49.99 14.08 0.69
C SER A 321 49.25 14.13 -0.65
N ASN A 322 49.03 15.35 -1.09
CA ASN A 322 48.54 15.77 -2.42
C ASN A 322 49.17 15.04 -3.61
N GLN A 323 48.34 14.73 -4.63
CA GLN A 323 48.75 14.97 -6.01
C GLN A 323 47.55 15.28 -6.90
N ARG A 324 47.59 16.45 -7.50
CA ARG A 324 46.78 16.88 -8.64
C ARG A 324 47.22 16.09 -9.87
N LEU A 325 46.27 15.70 -10.72
CA LEU A 325 46.49 15.62 -12.17
C LEU A 325 45.19 15.93 -12.92
N THR A 326 45.37 16.68 -13.93
CA THR A 326 44.57 17.46 -14.82
C THR A 326 43.84 16.64 -15.90
N ASN A 327 42.63 17.11 -16.26
CA ASN A 327 41.97 17.18 -17.57
C ASN A 327 42.06 16.01 -18.54
N ASN A 328 40.89 15.52 -19.00
CA ASN A 328 40.56 15.65 -20.42
C ASN A 328 39.03 15.53 -20.61
N PHE A 329 38.48 16.58 -21.23
CA PHE A 329 37.17 16.68 -21.85
C PHE A 329 37.10 15.73 -23.06
N VAL A 330 36.05 14.90 -23.14
CA VAL A 330 35.52 14.44 -24.42
C VAL A 330 34.01 14.57 -24.38
N ASP A 331 33.55 15.46 -25.25
CA ASP A 331 32.17 15.77 -25.55
C ASP A 331 31.61 14.65 -26.43
N GLU A 332 30.57 13.94 -25.97
CA GLU A 332 29.72 13.14 -26.88
C GLU A 332 28.26 13.47 -26.61
N THR A 333 27.75 14.38 -27.42
CA THR A 333 26.36 14.67 -27.67
C THR A 333 25.66 13.45 -28.26
N VAL A 334 24.88 12.73 -27.43
CA VAL A 334 23.90 11.75 -27.92
C VAL A 334 22.52 12.37 -27.89
N SER A 335 22.09 12.79 -29.06
CA SER A 335 20.73 13.21 -29.38
C SER A 335 19.74 12.08 -29.13
N ARG A 336 18.89 12.21 -28.12
CA ARG A 336 17.75 11.32 -27.92
C ARG A 336 16.52 11.90 -28.61
N ASN A 337 16.18 11.32 -29.74
CA ASN A 337 14.93 11.56 -30.43
C ASN A 337 13.76 10.98 -29.60
N TYR A 338 12.94 11.85 -29.03
CA TYR A 338 11.64 11.47 -28.50
C TYR A 338 10.64 11.39 -29.67
N CYS A 339 10.23 10.18 -30.01
CA CYS A 339 9.06 9.97 -30.86
C CYS A 339 7.80 10.22 -30.04
N SER A 340 7.21 11.39 -30.23
CA SER A 340 5.86 11.69 -29.76
C SER A 340 4.85 11.09 -30.74
N GLN A 341 4.17 10.01 -30.32
CA GLN A 341 2.95 9.60 -31.00
C GLN A 341 1.75 10.36 -30.41
N PRO A 342 0.82 10.85 -31.23
CA PRO A 342 -0.37 11.53 -30.74
C PRO A 342 -1.33 10.53 -30.08
N MET A 343 -1.75 10.86 -28.87
CA MET A 343 -2.78 10.13 -28.11
C MET A 343 -4.12 10.22 -28.84
N PRO A 344 -4.88 9.12 -28.95
CA PRO A 344 -6.24 9.18 -29.47
C PRO A 344 -7.14 9.93 -28.50
N THR A 345 -7.71 11.03 -28.94
CA THR A 345 -8.75 11.80 -28.26
C THR A 345 -10.06 11.01 -28.31
N ILE A 346 -10.44 10.41 -27.21
CA ILE A 346 -11.79 9.87 -27.01
C ILE A 346 -12.60 10.97 -26.29
N PRO A 347 -13.70 11.47 -26.85
CA PRO A 347 -14.57 12.39 -26.14
C PRO A 347 -15.37 11.61 -25.08
N ILE A 348 -14.99 11.78 -23.83
CA ILE A 348 -15.81 11.33 -22.70
C ILE A 348 -16.67 12.53 -22.28
N ASP A 349 -17.96 12.43 -22.52
CA ASP A 349 -18.94 13.39 -22.04
C ASP A 349 -19.08 13.23 -20.52
N LEU A 350 -18.43 14.12 -19.77
CA LEU A 350 -18.42 14.12 -18.29
C LEU A 350 -19.57 14.94 -17.69
N THR A 351 -20.52 15.37 -18.50
CA THR A 351 -21.68 16.18 -18.03
C THR A 351 -22.65 15.39 -17.17
N ASP A 352 -22.66 14.06 -17.25
CA ASP A 352 -23.55 13.20 -16.46
C ASP A 352 -23.11 12.90 -15.03
N VAL A 353 -21.93 13.36 -14.59
CA VAL A 353 -21.37 13.01 -13.27
C VAL A 353 -21.61 14.11 -12.22
N CYS A 354 -22.07 15.30 -12.61
CA CYS A 354 -22.14 16.47 -11.72
C CYS A 354 -23.52 17.09 -11.54
N SER A 355 -24.59 16.52 -12.08
CA SER A 355 -25.95 17.08 -11.91
C SER A 355 -26.70 16.35 -10.80
N ALA A 356 -27.01 17.06 -9.73
CA ALA A 356 -27.99 16.65 -8.74
C ALA A 356 -29.39 16.59 -9.37
N PRO A 357 -30.26 15.63 -9.00
CA PRO A 357 -31.62 15.59 -9.54
C PRO A 357 -32.51 16.62 -8.85
N GLY A 358 -32.91 17.63 -9.61
CA GLY A 358 -34.08 18.45 -9.29
C GLY A 358 -35.27 17.95 -10.09
N GLY A 359 -36.30 17.58 -9.39
CA GLY A 359 -37.72 17.51 -9.65
C GLY A 359 -38.33 17.16 -11.01
N GLY A 360 -39.10 16.07 -11.00
CA GLY A 360 -40.42 15.95 -11.66
C GLY A 360 -40.45 15.60 -13.14
N ASP A 361 -40.83 14.39 -13.53
CA ASP A 361 -42.13 14.05 -14.04
C ASP A 361 -42.23 12.57 -14.43
N LYS A 362 -43.44 12.02 -14.27
CA LYS A 362 -43.86 10.68 -14.64
C LYS A 362 -43.91 10.57 -16.15
N ASP A 363 -43.47 9.42 -16.71
CA ASP A 363 -44.33 8.62 -17.60
C ASP A 363 -43.63 7.32 -18.05
N ASN A 364 -44.40 6.26 -18.03
CA ASN A 364 -44.33 4.94 -18.67
C ASN A 364 -43.16 4.65 -19.63
N ALA A 365 -42.35 3.64 -19.29
CA ALA A 365 -41.74 2.77 -20.29
C ALA A 365 -41.53 1.36 -19.75
N THR A 366 -42.17 0.45 -20.43
CA THR A 366 -42.12 -1.01 -20.45
C THR A 366 -40.76 -1.60 -20.17
N ALA A 367 -40.77 -2.61 -19.30
CA ALA A 367 -39.65 -3.50 -19.03
C ALA A 367 -39.13 -4.17 -20.32
N GLN A 368 -37.97 -3.75 -20.79
CA GLN A 368 -37.12 -4.57 -21.65
C GLN A 368 -35.93 -5.01 -20.80
N GLU A 369 -35.81 -6.34 -20.68
CA GLU A 369 -34.61 -6.99 -20.14
C GLU A 369 -33.37 -6.52 -20.92
N GLY A 370 -32.68 -5.50 -20.39
CA GLY A 370 -31.46 -4.96 -20.96
C GLY A 370 -30.32 -5.95 -20.73
N ARG A 371 -29.82 -6.53 -21.80
CA ARG A 371 -28.52 -7.19 -21.89
C ARG A 371 -27.50 -6.26 -21.23
N PHE A 372 -26.88 -6.72 -20.14
CA PHE A 372 -25.81 -6.01 -19.46
C PHE A 372 -24.64 -5.81 -20.42
N SER A 373 -24.48 -4.59 -20.89
CA SER A 373 -23.29 -4.18 -21.63
C SER A 373 -22.14 -4.12 -20.66
N ILE A 374 -21.17 -5.02 -20.82
CA ILE A 374 -19.90 -4.99 -20.13
C ILE A 374 -19.15 -3.78 -20.67
N CYS A 375 -18.97 -2.75 -19.82
CA CYS A 375 -18.20 -1.54 -20.17
C CYS A 375 -16.71 -1.85 -20.16
N PHE A 376 -16.24 -2.71 -21.06
CA PHE A 376 -14.84 -2.90 -21.37
C PHE A 376 -14.60 -2.45 -22.80
N SER A 377 -13.55 -1.66 -23.00
CA SER A 377 -13.01 -1.39 -24.32
C SER A 377 -12.19 -2.57 -24.86
N GLN A 378 -12.39 -3.80 -24.33
CA GLN A 378 -11.79 -5.07 -24.76
C GLN A 378 -12.69 -6.27 -24.44
N PRO A 379 -12.42 -7.47 -25.03
CA PRO A 379 -13.39 -8.53 -25.27
C PRO A 379 -14.13 -9.08 -24.04
N ALA A 380 -15.29 -9.70 -24.31
CA ALA A 380 -16.35 -9.96 -23.35
C ALA A 380 -16.16 -11.18 -22.43
N LEU A 381 -15.02 -11.85 -22.50
CA LEU A 381 -14.70 -13.01 -21.67
C LEU A 381 -13.72 -12.62 -20.54
N LEU A 382 -13.92 -13.18 -19.35
CA LEU A 382 -13.06 -12.92 -18.19
C LEU A 382 -11.60 -13.32 -18.46
N ASP A 383 -11.40 -14.33 -19.30
CA ASP A 383 -10.09 -14.80 -19.78
C ASP A 383 -9.36 -13.73 -20.60
N ASP A 384 -10.10 -12.86 -21.31
CA ASP A 384 -9.53 -11.79 -22.12
C ASP A 384 -9.12 -10.56 -21.31
N LEU A 385 -9.59 -10.43 -20.07
CA LEU A 385 -9.21 -9.34 -19.16
C LEU A 385 -7.79 -9.45 -18.63
N LEU A 386 -7.19 -10.63 -18.72
CA LEU A 386 -5.92 -10.99 -18.07
C LEU A 386 -4.80 -11.27 -19.04
N VAL A 387 -5.10 -11.27 -20.34
CA VAL A 387 -4.13 -11.55 -21.43
C VAL A 387 -3.08 -10.45 -21.61
N CYS A 388 -3.19 -9.31 -20.94
CA CYS A 388 -2.25 -8.20 -21.14
C CYS A 388 -0.98 -8.23 -20.31
N THR A 389 -0.76 -9.22 -19.46
CA THR A 389 0.52 -9.46 -18.78
C THR A 389 1.25 -10.59 -19.46
N GLN A 390 2.06 -10.26 -20.47
CA GLN A 390 3.05 -11.20 -20.99
C GLN A 390 4.06 -11.53 -19.89
N MET A 391 3.82 -12.61 -19.18
CA MET A 391 4.86 -13.30 -18.44
C MET A 391 5.39 -14.44 -19.29
N ASN A 392 6.51 -14.19 -19.96
CA ASN A 392 7.36 -15.25 -20.46
C ASN A 392 8.00 -16.00 -19.27
N HIS A 393 7.29 -16.94 -18.68
CA HIS A 393 7.92 -18.04 -17.92
C HIS A 393 6.97 -19.22 -17.87
N THR A 394 7.26 -20.20 -18.71
CA THR A 394 6.88 -21.61 -18.53
C THR A 394 7.38 -22.09 -17.17
N GLN A 395 6.50 -22.10 -16.17
CA GLN A 395 6.74 -22.82 -14.93
C GLN A 395 5.59 -23.77 -14.65
N THR A 396 5.98 -25.03 -14.55
CA THR A 396 5.18 -26.21 -14.29
C THR A 396 4.28 -26.09 -13.06
N ALA A 397 3.12 -26.74 -13.13
CA ALA A 397 1.95 -26.69 -12.25
C ALA A 397 2.12 -27.17 -10.79
N SER A 398 3.33 -27.13 -10.23
CA SER A 398 3.65 -27.50 -8.84
C SER A 398 4.23 -26.33 -8.07
N GLN A 399 3.59 -25.14 -8.14
CA GLN A 399 4.04 -24.01 -7.33
C GLN A 399 3.50 -24.15 -5.90
N ASN A 400 4.44 -24.23 -4.97
CA ASN A 400 4.23 -24.26 -3.54
C ASN A 400 3.37 -23.05 -3.09
N VAL A 401 2.34 -23.27 -2.26
CA VAL A 401 1.41 -22.27 -1.72
C VAL A 401 2.14 -21.03 -1.16
N PHE A 402 3.35 -21.20 -0.65
CA PHE A 402 4.19 -20.14 -0.07
C PHE A 402 4.68 -19.10 -1.10
N HIS A 403 4.84 -19.44 -2.38
CA HIS A 403 5.27 -18.49 -3.40
C HIS A 403 4.26 -17.38 -3.70
N ARG A 404 3.01 -17.55 -3.23
CA ARG A 404 1.89 -16.66 -3.51
C ARG A 404 1.51 -15.77 -2.33
N LEU A 405 2.24 -15.85 -1.21
CA LEU A 405 2.01 -14.98 -0.06
C LEU A 405 2.60 -13.60 -0.33
N VAL A 406 1.77 -12.55 -0.18
CA VAL A 406 2.25 -11.16 -0.14
C VAL A 406 3.31 -11.03 0.94
N ARG A 407 4.42 -10.37 0.65
CA ARG A 407 5.43 -10.05 1.67
C ARG A 407 4.81 -9.16 2.74
N ARG A 408 4.91 -9.58 4.00
CA ARG A 408 4.48 -8.80 5.16
C ARG A 408 5.44 -9.00 6.31
N MET A 409 5.88 -7.89 6.89
CA MET A 409 6.70 -7.93 8.11
C MET A 409 5.91 -8.42 9.32
N THR A 410 4.59 -8.25 9.33
CA THR A 410 3.72 -8.53 10.48
C THR A 410 3.20 -9.97 10.52
N ARG A 411 4.03 -10.94 10.14
CA ARG A 411 3.73 -12.37 10.20
C ARG A 411 4.96 -13.21 10.56
N PHE A 412 4.72 -14.38 11.15
CA PHE A 412 5.77 -15.36 11.44
C PHE A 412 5.17 -16.76 11.56
N PHE A 413 6.02 -17.77 11.34
CA PHE A 413 5.67 -19.17 11.57
C PHE A 413 5.97 -19.57 13.01
N VAL A 414 5.19 -20.53 13.52
CA VAL A 414 5.38 -21.10 14.85
C VAL A 414 5.52 -22.62 14.79
N THR A 415 6.15 -23.18 15.84
CA THR A 415 6.39 -24.62 15.99
C THR A 415 5.23 -25.35 16.66
N THR A 416 4.29 -24.62 17.27
CA THR A 416 3.16 -25.17 18.02
C THR A 416 1.94 -25.39 17.13
N ARG A 417 1.06 -26.31 17.54
CA ARG A 417 -0.24 -26.52 16.90
C ARG A 417 -1.17 -25.31 17.09
N ARG A 418 -2.17 -25.19 16.24
CA ARG A 418 -3.10 -24.06 16.20
C ARG A 418 -3.71 -23.70 17.56
N GLU A 419 -4.24 -24.67 18.29
CA GLU A 419 -4.88 -24.43 19.59
C GLU A 419 -3.89 -23.95 20.65
N GLU A 420 -2.71 -24.54 20.70
CA GLU A 420 -1.65 -24.12 21.61
C GLU A 420 -1.13 -22.72 21.24
N THR A 421 -0.99 -22.41 19.95
CA THR A 421 -0.62 -21.09 19.46
C THR A 421 -1.62 -20.03 19.93
N ILE A 422 -2.93 -20.29 19.82
CA ILE A 422 -3.98 -19.37 20.29
C ILE A 422 -3.85 -19.14 21.80
N LYS A 423 -3.67 -20.20 22.60
CA LYS A 423 -3.52 -20.10 24.07
C LYS A 423 -2.29 -19.26 24.44
N ARG A 424 -1.15 -19.52 23.80
CA ARG A 424 0.10 -18.79 24.00
C ARG A 424 -0.01 -17.32 23.60
N LEU A 425 -0.63 -17.06 22.45
CA LEU A 425 -0.86 -15.71 21.94
C LEU A 425 -1.76 -14.90 22.90
N VAL A 426 -2.88 -15.47 23.36
CA VAL A 426 -3.77 -14.81 24.33
C VAL A 426 -3.05 -14.53 25.65
N ALA A 427 -2.23 -15.46 26.13
CA ALA A 427 -1.44 -15.28 27.35
C ALA A 427 -0.40 -14.13 27.18
N ALA A 428 0.30 -14.08 26.05
CA ALA A 428 1.25 -13.01 25.73
C ALA A 428 0.56 -11.63 25.65
N ILE A 429 -0.58 -11.55 24.98
CA ILE A 429 -1.38 -10.33 24.85
C ILE A 429 -1.82 -9.80 26.22
N LYS A 430 -2.34 -10.68 27.08
CA LYS A 430 -2.74 -10.32 28.45
C LYS A 430 -1.56 -9.86 29.30
N ARG A 431 -0.40 -10.52 29.20
CA ARG A 431 0.83 -10.14 29.92
C ARG A 431 1.32 -8.75 29.50
N LEU A 432 1.14 -8.37 28.22
CA LEU A 432 1.46 -7.04 27.71
C LEU A 432 0.42 -5.97 28.08
N GLY A 433 -0.65 -6.33 28.81
CA GLY A 433 -1.71 -5.41 29.21
C GLY A 433 -2.70 -5.04 28.11
N PHE A 434 -2.74 -5.82 27.00
CA PHE A 434 -3.70 -5.59 25.93
C PHE A 434 -4.97 -6.40 26.16
N THR A 435 -6.09 -5.92 25.63
CA THR A 435 -7.36 -6.65 25.62
C THR A 435 -7.49 -7.46 24.34
N CYS A 436 -8.06 -8.66 24.41
CA CYS A 436 -8.32 -9.48 23.24
C CYS A 436 -9.65 -10.22 23.33
N LYS A 437 -10.21 -10.54 22.15
CA LYS A 437 -11.36 -11.42 21.96
C LYS A 437 -10.98 -12.48 20.93
N VAL A 438 -11.26 -13.74 21.25
CA VAL A 438 -11.13 -14.85 20.31
C VAL A 438 -12.48 -15.00 19.61
N GLY A 439 -12.50 -14.86 18.31
CA GLY A 439 -13.70 -15.02 17.47
C GLY A 439 -13.77 -16.41 16.84
N ASP A 440 -14.83 -16.63 16.08
CA ASP A 440 -15.05 -17.85 15.32
C ASP A 440 -13.90 -18.09 14.34
N GLY A 441 -13.51 -19.35 14.14
CA GLY A 441 -12.36 -19.70 13.30
C GLY A 441 -10.99 -19.38 13.90
N GLY A 442 -10.91 -19.00 15.21
CA GLY A 442 -9.64 -18.78 15.91
C GLY A 442 -8.97 -17.43 15.62
N VAL A 443 -9.69 -16.49 15.03
CA VAL A 443 -9.19 -15.12 14.83
C VAL A 443 -9.14 -14.38 16.16
N VAL A 444 -7.99 -13.83 16.53
CA VAL A 444 -7.81 -13.08 17.78
C VAL A 444 -7.84 -11.58 17.46
N THR A 445 -8.87 -10.88 17.91
CA THR A 445 -8.97 -9.42 17.82
C THR A 445 -8.33 -8.80 19.06
N ILE A 446 -7.33 -7.92 18.85
CA ILE A 446 -6.55 -7.26 19.89
C ILE A 446 -6.90 -5.77 19.90
N SER A 447 -7.13 -5.22 21.10
CA SER A 447 -7.39 -3.79 21.28
C SER A 447 -6.46 -3.22 22.35
N THR A 448 -5.87 -2.06 22.06
CA THR A 448 -4.99 -1.34 22.99
C THR A 448 -5.03 0.15 22.69
N LEU A 449 -4.25 0.94 23.42
CA LEU A 449 -3.99 2.34 23.12
C LEU A 449 -2.56 2.50 22.59
N ASP A 450 -2.38 3.39 21.65
CA ASP A 450 -1.06 3.79 21.16
C ASP A 450 -0.34 4.75 22.14
N ARG A 451 0.88 5.21 21.82
CA ARG A 451 1.64 6.17 22.63
C ARG A 451 0.91 7.50 22.84
N ARG A 452 0.00 7.84 21.93
CA ARG A 452 -0.81 9.06 21.89
C ARG A 452 -2.19 8.90 22.52
N LYS A 453 -2.42 7.75 23.19
CA LYS A 453 -3.70 7.37 23.82
C LYS A 453 -4.85 7.21 22.81
N LEU A 454 -4.56 7.03 21.53
CA LEU A 454 -5.55 6.73 20.51
C LEU A 454 -5.81 5.23 20.45
N ARG A 455 -7.03 4.87 20.08
CA ARG A 455 -7.45 3.47 20.02
C ARG A 455 -6.76 2.76 18.86
N LEU A 456 -6.07 1.66 19.15
CA LEU A 456 -5.42 0.77 18.22
C LEU A 456 -6.09 -0.61 18.26
N VAL A 457 -6.57 -1.08 17.09
CA VAL A 457 -7.22 -2.39 16.95
C VAL A 457 -6.59 -3.14 15.80
N PHE A 458 -6.22 -4.39 16.02
CA PHE A 458 -5.67 -5.27 15.00
C PHE A 458 -6.08 -6.72 15.26
N LYS A 459 -5.99 -7.56 14.24
CA LYS A 459 -6.40 -8.96 14.26
C LYS A 459 -5.18 -9.86 14.01
N ALA A 460 -5.11 -11.00 14.69
CA ALA A 460 -4.19 -12.08 14.41
C ALA A 460 -4.96 -13.26 13.83
N TYR A 461 -4.56 -13.68 12.63
CA TYR A 461 -5.07 -14.85 11.92
C TYR A 461 -4.10 -16.01 12.12
N ILE A 462 -4.60 -17.15 12.55
CA ILE A 462 -3.83 -18.36 12.75
C ILE A 462 -4.17 -19.32 11.61
N LEU A 463 -3.27 -19.46 10.64
CA LEU A 463 -3.47 -20.18 9.39
C LEU A 463 -2.62 -21.45 9.37
N ASP A 464 -3.22 -22.57 8.96
CA ASP A 464 -2.47 -23.77 8.66
C ASP A 464 -1.97 -23.73 7.20
N MET A 465 -0.67 -23.88 7.03
CA MET A 465 0.04 -23.83 5.77
C MET A 465 0.85 -25.12 5.60
N ASP A 466 0.20 -26.18 5.09
CA ASP A 466 0.80 -27.51 4.90
C ASP A 466 1.49 -28.05 6.17
N GLY A 467 0.78 -28.03 7.31
CA GLY A 467 1.27 -28.50 8.60
C GLY A 467 2.19 -27.55 9.35
N LYS A 468 2.41 -26.33 8.84
CA LYS A 468 3.08 -25.21 9.54
C LYS A 468 2.08 -24.13 9.88
N ILE A 469 2.10 -23.66 11.10
CA ILE A 469 1.17 -22.63 11.55
C ILE A 469 1.78 -21.25 11.31
N LEU A 470 1.11 -20.44 10.48
CA LEU A 470 1.41 -19.03 10.25
C LEU A 470 0.53 -18.16 11.13
N VAL A 471 1.13 -17.21 11.85
CA VAL A 471 0.43 -16.16 12.58
C VAL A 471 0.58 -14.86 11.78
N ASP A 472 -0.54 -14.37 11.22
CA ASP A 472 -0.60 -13.18 10.36
C ASP A 472 -1.37 -12.06 11.06
N PHE A 473 -0.69 -10.95 11.36
CA PHE A 473 -1.28 -9.80 12.04
C PHE A 473 -1.69 -8.74 11.02
N ARG A 474 -2.91 -8.19 11.20
CA ARG A 474 -3.45 -7.15 10.32
C ARG A 474 -4.03 -6.00 11.14
N LEU A 475 -3.66 -4.78 10.76
CA LEU A 475 -4.23 -3.57 11.34
C LEU A 475 -5.68 -3.42 10.89
N SER A 476 -6.59 -3.14 11.85
CA SER A 476 -7.99 -2.81 11.57
C SER A 476 -8.29 -1.33 11.83
N LYS A 477 -7.65 -0.75 12.86
CA LYS A 477 -7.86 0.67 13.21
C LYS A 477 -6.67 1.21 13.99
N GLY A 478 -6.19 2.39 13.61
CA GLY A 478 -5.12 3.11 14.32
C GLY A 478 -3.92 3.40 13.44
N CYS A 479 -2.82 3.80 14.06
CA CYS A 479 -1.57 4.11 13.38
C CYS A 479 -0.78 2.84 13.06
N GLY A 480 -0.33 2.69 11.81
CA GLY A 480 0.44 1.53 11.37
C GLY A 480 1.77 1.36 12.11
N LEU A 481 2.53 2.43 12.34
CA LEU A 481 3.79 2.35 13.09
C LEU A 481 3.58 1.89 14.54
N GLU A 482 2.52 2.37 15.21
CA GLU A 482 2.17 1.89 16.54
C GLU A 482 1.75 0.42 16.52
N PHE A 483 1.04 -0.01 15.48
CA PHE A 483 0.70 -1.41 15.27
C PHE A 483 1.97 -2.27 15.14
N LYS A 484 2.95 -1.87 14.33
CA LYS A 484 4.24 -2.58 14.20
C LYS A 484 4.99 -2.68 15.53
N ARG A 485 5.04 -1.60 16.32
CA ARG A 485 5.64 -1.62 17.66
C ARG A 485 4.98 -2.63 18.58
N ARG A 486 3.64 -2.75 18.53
CA ARG A 486 2.91 -3.74 19.32
C ARG A 486 3.14 -5.15 18.79
N PHE A 487 3.18 -5.31 17.47
CA PHE A 487 3.50 -6.58 16.83
C PHE A 487 4.88 -7.10 17.26
N ILE A 488 5.91 -6.27 17.21
CA ILE A 488 7.28 -6.65 17.63
C ILE A 488 7.27 -7.15 19.08
N LYS A 489 6.65 -6.42 20.01
CA LYS A 489 6.52 -6.83 21.43
C LYS A 489 5.79 -8.15 21.60
N ILE A 490 4.75 -8.41 20.79
CA ILE A 490 4.02 -9.69 20.84
C ILE A 490 4.92 -10.80 20.31
N LYS A 491 5.61 -10.59 19.18
CA LYS A 491 6.54 -11.56 18.59
C LYS A 491 7.66 -11.93 19.55
N GLU A 492 8.29 -10.95 20.20
CA GLU A 492 9.30 -11.14 21.25
C GLU A 492 8.76 -11.97 22.43
N SER A 493 7.51 -11.71 22.85
CA SER A 493 6.85 -12.46 23.93
C SER A 493 6.52 -13.91 23.56
N LEU A 494 6.62 -14.29 22.29
CA LEU A 494 6.38 -15.61 21.74
C LEU A 494 7.64 -16.25 21.16
N GLU A 495 8.81 -15.68 21.45
CA GLU A 495 10.09 -16.06 20.85
C GLU A 495 10.42 -17.55 20.98
N ASP A 496 9.96 -18.19 22.06
CA ASP A 496 10.11 -19.61 22.37
C ASP A 496 9.35 -20.53 21.39
N ILE A 497 8.30 -20.04 20.75
CA ILE A 497 7.51 -20.82 19.78
C ILE A 497 7.70 -20.33 18.33
N VAL A 498 8.35 -19.20 18.11
CA VAL A 498 8.66 -18.71 16.75
C VAL A 498 9.62 -19.68 16.08
N LEU A 499 9.26 -20.10 14.86
CA LEU A 499 10.10 -20.99 14.05
C LEU A 499 11.42 -20.28 13.72
N ARG A 500 12.54 -20.79 14.27
CA ARG A 500 13.92 -20.37 13.97
C ARG A 500 14.59 -21.46 13.13
N GLY A 501 15.35 -21.08 12.15
CA GLY A 501 16.12 -22.01 11.35
C GLY A 501 16.23 -21.59 9.89
N PRO A 502 17.02 -22.31 9.06
CA PRO A 502 17.10 -22.03 7.64
C PRO A 502 15.68 -22.16 7.06
N THR A 503 15.07 -21.05 6.81
CA THR A 503 13.78 -20.98 6.15
C THR A 503 14.00 -21.32 4.68
N THR A 504 13.20 -22.22 4.13
CA THR A 504 13.14 -22.39 2.67
C THR A 504 12.76 -21.04 2.06
N TRP A 505 13.27 -20.71 0.88
CA TRP A 505 12.97 -19.47 0.18
C TRP A 505 11.50 -19.02 0.27
N PRO A 506 10.51 -19.90 0.05
CA PRO A 506 9.12 -19.53 0.18
C PRO A 506 8.71 -18.98 1.56
N ILE A 507 9.27 -19.56 2.63
CA ILE A 507 8.99 -19.12 4.00
C ILE A 507 9.66 -17.77 4.27
N ALA A 508 10.90 -17.59 3.86
CA ALA A 508 11.64 -16.34 4.00
C ALA A 508 10.92 -15.20 3.29
N ILE A 509 10.46 -15.40 2.07
CA ILE A 509 9.65 -14.42 1.31
C ILE A 509 8.35 -14.10 2.06
N ALA A 510 7.62 -15.12 2.53
CA ALA A 510 6.34 -14.92 3.20
C ALA A 510 6.46 -14.15 4.51
N THR A 511 7.58 -14.29 5.23
CA THR A 511 7.81 -13.63 6.53
C THR A 511 8.68 -12.38 6.44
N ASN A 512 9.14 -12.00 5.25
CA ASN A 512 10.10 -10.92 5.03
C ASN A 512 11.41 -11.10 5.82
N THR A 513 11.86 -12.34 5.95
CA THR A 513 13.11 -12.71 6.65
C THR A 513 14.23 -13.10 5.68
N VAL A 514 14.16 -12.64 4.44
CA VAL A 514 15.24 -12.79 3.46
C VAL A 514 16.40 -11.91 3.92
N PRO A 515 17.61 -12.49 4.07
CA PRO A 515 18.78 -11.73 4.45
C PRO A 515 19.20 -10.70 3.39
#